data_6d6d80715ede394c75d4fadfb6ed4a54
#
_entry.id   6d6d80715ede394c75d4fadfb6ed4a54
#
_cell.length_a   1.000
_cell.length_b   1.000
_cell.length_c   1.000
_cell.angle_alpha   90.00
_cell.angle_beta   90.00
_cell.angle_gamma   90.00
#
_symmetry.space_group_name_H-M   'P 1'
#
loop_
_entity.id
_entity.type
_entity.pdbx_description
1 polymer ?
#
loop_
_entity_poly.entity_id
_entity_poly.type
_entity_poly.pdbx_seq_one_letter_code
_entity_poly.pdbx_strand_id
1 'polypeptide(L)'
;MEDIDRLYSDRAGKMRKSEIRELLKVTQDPEIVSLAGGLPNPKSFPIQDLQGIVNSVLKHHGATALQYGTTQGVEELRKAIAERSCKDGIDATADNVIITSGSQQALDTVGKIFLNPGDTAVVGLPTYLGGINAFRSYEANLVGIPLDKDGMIIDALEEKIKELLKENFTPKFIYAVPTFQNPAGVVMPESRRKKLIDIAKEYNLVIVEDDPYSKLRFDSSHVKPIKAFDDEGRVIYMSTFSKILSPGFRLAWTIASEELTRKMTICKQALDLCTNTFVQFIANEFIKSGSLDLHIMKICEMYKPKRDIMMNAMKKYFPDGYICNKPAGGMFAWVTLPEEIDTEIMFLDALKEKVAYVHGKAFCVDGGGGRSMRLNFSYSTNEQLEEGMKRLGAVIDKKLKVLCQ
;
A
#
# COMPACT_ATOMS: atom_id res chain seq x y z
N MET A 1 17.13 22.61 -29.03
CA MET A 1 16.43 21.29 -29.09
C MET A 1 14.98 21.59 -29.34
N GLU A 2 14.65 21.74 -30.61
CA GLU A 2 13.29 22.07 -31.00
C GLU A 2 12.39 20.86 -30.75
N ASP A 3 11.46 21.04 -29.81
CA ASP A 3 10.21 20.30 -29.63
C ASP A 3 10.30 18.78 -29.42
N ILE A 4 11.17 18.33 -28.50
CA ILE A 4 11.23 16.92 -28.09
C ILE A 4 9.89 16.46 -27.49
N ASP A 5 9.07 17.39 -27.02
CA ASP A 5 7.75 17.09 -26.44
C ASP A 5 6.79 16.43 -27.46
N ARG A 6 6.97 16.71 -28.75
CA ARG A 6 6.21 16.06 -29.83
C ARG A 6 6.56 14.59 -30.06
N LEU A 7 7.69 14.15 -29.51
CA LEU A 7 8.14 12.75 -29.63
C LEU A 7 7.62 11.88 -28.47
N TYR A 8 7.10 12.49 -27.42
CA TYR A 8 6.54 11.72 -26.32
C TYR A 8 5.23 11.04 -26.74
N SER A 9 5.01 9.84 -26.21
CA SER A 9 3.70 9.19 -26.33
C SER A 9 2.66 9.99 -25.55
N ASP A 10 1.38 9.92 -25.97
CA ASP A 10 0.26 10.53 -25.26
C ASP A 10 0.22 10.10 -23.79
N ARG A 11 0.55 8.84 -23.53
CA ARG A 11 0.67 8.27 -22.18
C ARG A 11 1.70 9.00 -21.34
N ALA A 12 2.89 9.30 -21.91
CA ALA A 12 3.95 10.00 -21.19
C ALA A 12 3.53 11.44 -20.84
N GLY A 13 2.82 12.11 -21.74
CA GLY A 13 2.26 13.45 -21.51
C GLY A 13 1.20 13.50 -20.41
N LYS A 14 0.45 12.42 -20.21
CA LYS A 14 -0.60 12.29 -19.16
C LYS A 14 -0.05 11.88 -17.79
N MET A 15 1.19 11.38 -17.70
CA MET A 15 1.80 10.98 -16.42
C MET A 15 2.03 12.20 -15.52
N ARG A 16 1.61 12.08 -14.27
CA ARG A 16 1.80 13.12 -13.25
C ARG A 16 2.92 12.75 -12.28
N LYS A 17 3.62 13.74 -11.76
CA LYS A 17 4.58 13.54 -10.67
C LYS A 17 3.86 13.00 -9.45
N SER A 18 4.51 12.11 -8.70
CA SER A 18 3.96 11.60 -7.44
C SER A 18 3.99 12.70 -6.38
N GLU A 19 2.83 13.15 -5.92
CA GLU A 19 2.67 14.16 -4.86
C GLU A 19 3.46 13.77 -3.59
N ILE A 20 3.40 12.51 -3.18
CA ILE A 20 4.16 12.05 -2.00
C ILE A 20 5.67 12.21 -2.23
N ARG A 21 6.20 11.97 -3.44
CA ARG A 21 7.64 12.14 -3.70
C ARG A 21 8.07 13.59 -3.67
N GLU A 22 7.24 14.50 -4.17
CA GLU A 22 7.52 15.94 -4.07
C GLU A 22 7.48 16.40 -2.60
N LEU A 23 6.51 15.94 -1.82
CA LEU A 23 6.44 16.18 -0.39
C LEU A 23 7.65 15.62 0.36
N LEU A 24 8.14 14.43 0.00
CA LEU A 24 9.33 13.82 0.61
C LEU A 24 10.61 14.63 0.37
N LYS A 25 10.71 15.39 -0.73
CA LYS A 25 11.86 16.29 -0.95
C LYS A 25 11.88 17.43 0.07
N VAL A 26 10.71 18.01 0.35
CA VAL A 26 10.59 19.10 1.33
C VAL A 26 10.88 18.61 2.75
N THR A 27 10.56 17.36 3.06
CA THR A 27 10.78 16.75 4.38
C THR A 27 12.21 16.26 4.62
N GLN A 28 13.16 16.53 3.74
CA GLN A 28 14.58 16.28 3.97
C GLN A 28 15.21 17.28 4.97
N ASP A 29 14.58 18.43 5.20
CA ASP A 29 14.98 19.35 6.26
C ASP A 29 14.82 18.69 7.63
N PRO A 30 15.90 18.51 8.42
CA PRO A 30 15.87 17.81 9.70
C PRO A 30 15.01 18.52 10.76
N GLU A 31 14.69 19.80 10.60
CA GLU A 31 13.80 20.55 11.49
C GLU A 31 12.33 20.21 11.27
N ILE A 32 11.98 19.63 10.12
CA ILE A 32 10.61 19.26 9.78
C ILE A 32 10.28 17.90 10.38
N VAL A 33 9.29 17.86 11.25
CA VAL A 33 8.71 16.60 11.71
C VAL A 33 7.87 16.01 10.58
N SER A 34 8.39 14.96 9.93
CA SER A 34 7.70 14.34 8.81
C SER A 34 6.75 13.23 9.26
N LEU A 35 5.45 13.50 9.14
CA LEU A 35 4.38 12.51 9.29
C LEU A 35 3.81 12.10 7.92
N ALA A 36 4.45 12.54 6.82
CA ALA A 36 3.98 12.35 5.46
C ALA A 36 4.37 11.00 4.86
N GLY A 37 5.61 10.56 5.10
CA GLY A 37 6.19 9.39 4.44
C GLY A 37 5.52 8.07 4.84
N GLY A 38 5.47 7.11 3.92
CA GLY A 38 5.10 5.72 4.19
C GLY A 38 6.32 4.84 4.47
N LEU A 39 7.31 5.39 5.19
CA LEU A 39 8.60 4.74 5.41
C LEU A 39 8.59 3.91 6.70
N PRO A 40 9.10 2.66 6.66
CA PRO A 40 9.45 1.91 7.87
C PRO A 40 10.51 2.65 8.70
N ASN A 41 10.55 2.37 9.98
CA ASN A 41 11.58 2.94 10.85
C ASN A 41 12.96 2.34 10.54
N PRO A 42 14.01 3.15 10.25
CA PRO A 42 15.35 2.61 9.97
C PRO A 42 15.92 1.76 11.10
N LYS A 43 15.56 2.04 12.35
CA LYS A 43 16.00 1.27 13.52
C LYS A 43 15.40 -0.15 13.56
N SER A 44 14.35 -0.42 12.75
CA SER A 44 13.78 -1.76 12.64
C SER A 44 14.57 -2.67 11.69
N PHE A 45 15.48 -2.17 10.86
CA PHE A 45 16.16 -3.01 9.89
C PHE A 45 17.13 -3.99 10.59
N PRO A 46 17.06 -5.30 10.27
CA PRO A 46 17.83 -6.34 10.96
C PRO A 46 19.26 -6.45 10.39
N ILE A 47 20.06 -5.38 10.51
CA ILE A 47 21.35 -5.24 9.84
C ILE A 47 22.32 -6.37 10.24
N GLN A 48 22.39 -6.73 11.52
CA GLN A 48 23.29 -7.78 12.00
C GLN A 48 22.92 -9.17 11.46
N ASP A 49 21.61 -9.49 11.48
CA ASP A 49 21.13 -10.77 10.94
C ASP A 49 21.39 -10.84 9.43
N LEU A 50 21.17 -9.73 8.71
CA LEU A 50 21.42 -9.64 7.27
C LEU A 50 22.90 -9.79 6.93
N GLN A 51 23.83 -9.28 7.74
CA GLN A 51 25.27 -9.48 7.51
C GLN A 51 25.66 -10.98 7.50
N GLY A 52 25.14 -11.73 8.48
CA GLY A 52 25.36 -13.18 8.55
C GLY A 52 24.76 -13.92 7.35
N ILE A 53 23.52 -13.57 7.00
CA ILE A 53 22.82 -14.20 5.88
C ILE A 53 23.48 -13.87 4.54
N VAL A 54 23.88 -12.63 4.30
CA VAL A 54 24.60 -12.22 3.08
C VAL A 54 25.89 -13.02 2.91
N ASN A 55 26.68 -13.16 3.96
CA ASN A 55 27.90 -13.97 3.93
C ASN A 55 27.61 -15.45 3.63
N SER A 56 26.56 -16.01 4.25
CA SER A 56 26.12 -17.38 3.99
C SER A 56 25.67 -17.58 2.54
N VAL A 57 24.86 -16.68 2.00
CA VAL A 57 24.39 -16.74 0.60
C VAL A 57 25.56 -16.68 -0.37
N LEU A 58 26.51 -15.76 -0.18
CA LEU A 58 27.68 -15.65 -1.04
C LEU A 58 28.56 -16.91 -0.97
N LYS A 59 28.73 -17.48 0.22
CA LYS A 59 29.55 -18.68 0.44
C LYS A 59 28.93 -19.93 -0.20
N HIS A 60 27.61 -20.13 -0.06
CA HIS A 60 26.96 -21.38 -0.44
C HIS A 60 26.19 -21.32 -1.76
N HIS A 61 25.75 -20.12 -2.19
CA HIS A 61 24.92 -19.90 -3.38
C HIS A 61 25.48 -18.82 -4.30
N GLY A 62 26.71 -18.29 -4.06
CA GLY A 62 27.21 -17.09 -4.72
C GLY A 62 27.12 -17.13 -6.24
N ALA A 63 27.54 -18.22 -6.88
CA ALA A 63 27.50 -18.36 -8.34
C ALA A 63 26.07 -18.25 -8.89
N THR A 64 25.07 -18.89 -8.24
CA THR A 64 23.67 -18.86 -8.67
C THR A 64 23.00 -17.55 -8.29
N ALA A 65 23.28 -17.04 -7.09
CA ALA A 65 22.67 -15.82 -6.59
C ALA A 65 23.11 -14.54 -7.36
N LEU A 66 24.29 -14.56 -7.97
CA LEU A 66 24.82 -13.46 -8.79
C LEU A 66 24.52 -13.62 -10.29
N GLN A 67 23.86 -14.70 -10.70
CA GLN A 67 23.46 -14.96 -12.08
C GLN A 67 22.00 -14.54 -12.30
N TYR A 68 21.58 -14.42 -13.56
CA TYR A 68 20.17 -14.27 -13.92
C TYR A 68 19.34 -15.43 -13.36
N GLY A 69 18.18 -15.11 -12.79
CA GLY A 69 17.20 -16.07 -12.33
C GLY A 69 16.07 -16.29 -13.33
N THR A 70 15.12 -17.13 -12.96
CA THR A 70 13.86 -17.28 -13.69
C THR A 70 12.97 -16.03 -13.53
N THR A 71 12.13 -15.75 -14.50
CA THR A 71 11.20 -14.60 -14.46
C THR A 71 10.22 -14.69 -13.29
N GLN A 72 9.75 -15.89 -12.95
CA GLN A 72 8.87 -16.11 -11.79
C GLN A 72 9.58 -15.88 -10.48
N GLY A 73 10.91 -16.02 -10.44
CA GLY A 73 11.74 -15.92 -9.24
C GLY A 73 12.27 -17.27 -8.75
N VAL A 74 13.16 -17.20 -7.76
CA VAL A 74 13.80 -18.36 -7.15
C VAL A 74 12.78 -19.32 -6.58
N GLU A 75 12.84 -20.59 -7.00
CA GLU A 75 11.84 -21.60 -6.66
C GLU A 75 11.71 -21.82 -5.15
N GLU A 76 12.83 -21.86 -4.43
CA GLU A 76 12.86 -22.03 -2.99
C GLU A 76 12.15 -20.89 -2.25
N LEU A 77 12.31 -19.65 -2.73
CA LEU A 77 11.61 -18.51 -2.15
C LEU A 77 10.10 -18.60 -2.46
N ARG A 78 9.73 -18.99 -3.69
CA ARG A 78 8.33 -19.18 -4.07
C ARG A 78 7.64 -20.25 -3.21
N LYS A 79 8.32 -21.39 -2.97
CA LYS A 79 7.86 -22.45 -2.04
C LYS A 79 7.68 -21.91 -0.62
N ALA A 80 8.67 -21.21 -0.09
CA ALA A 80 8.60 -20.64 1.25
C ALA A 80 7.44 -19.63 1.41
N ILE A 81 7.17 -18.83 0.37
CA ILE A 81 6.03 -17.89 0.35
C ILE A 81 4.71 -18.65 0.30
N ALA A 82 4.57 -19.67 -0.55
CA ALA A 82 3.36 -20.49 -0.63
C ALA A 82 3.06 -21.14 0.72
N GLU A 83 4.03 -21.80 1.36
CA GLU A 83 3.90 -22.42 2.68
C GLU A 83 3.48 -21.41 3.77
N ARG A 84 4.04 -20.20 3.75
CA ARG A 84 3.63 -19.14 4.68
C ARG A 84 2.21 -18.67 4.45
N SER A 85 1.81 -18.58 3.19
CA SER A 85 0.48 -18.14 2.79
C SER A 85 -0.61 -19.17 3.15
N CYS A 86 -0.27 -20.45 3.17
CA CYS A 86 -1.16 -21.50 3.67
C CYS A 86 -1.55 -21.29 5.15
N LYS A 87 -0.67 -20.73 5.98
CA LYS A 87 -1.00 -20.37 7.38
C LYS A 87 -2.05 -19.27 7.48
N ASP A 88 -2.17 -18.44 6.45
CA ASP A 88 -3.20 -17.40 6.34
C ASP A 88 -4.48 -17.92 5.64
N GLY A 89 -4.50 -19.19 5.22
CA GLY A 89 -5.62 -19.85 4.57
C GLY A 89 -5.62 -19.73 3.04
N ILE A 90 -4.55 -19.24 2.43
CA ILE A 90 -4.39 -19.22 0.96
C ILE A 90 -3.85 -20.58 0.52
N ASP A 91 -4.64 -21.34 -0.22
CA ASP A 91 -4.17 -22.57 -0.87
C ASP A 91 -3.36 -22.20 -2.12
N ALA A 92 -2.04 -22.44 -2.06
CA ALA A 92 -1.12 -22.10 -3.13
C ALA A 92 0.11 -22.99 -3.13
N THR A 93 0.63 -23.25 -4.32
CA THR A 93 1.93 -23.87 -4.57
C THR A 93 2.94 -22.84 -5.10
N ALA A 94 4.17 -23.24 -5.30
CA ALA A 94 5.18 -22.37 -5.93
C ALA A 94 4.76 -21.87 -7.31
N ASP A 95 3.93 -22.64 -8.04
CA ASP A 95 3.51 -22.30 -9.41
C ASP A 95 2.46 -21.18 -9.44
N ASN A 96 1.82 -20.93 -8.32
CA ASN A 96 0.93 -19.78 -8.13
C ASN A 96 1.67 -18.47 -7.77
N VAL A 97 2.97 -18.53 -7.46
CA VAL A 97 3.74 -17.41 -6.92
C VAL A 97 4.66 -16.78 -7.98
N ILE A 98 4.63 -15.44 -8.08
CA ILE A 98 5.61 -14.66 -8.84
C ILE A 98 6.30 -13.69 -7.90
N ILE A 99 7.62 -13.64 -7.96
CA ILE A 99 8.42 -12.63 -7.26
C ILE A 99 8.52 -11.37 -8.14
N THR A 100 8.28 -10.21 -7.55
CA THR A 100 8.28 -8.92 -8.25
C THR A 100 9.24 -7.92 -7.60
N SER A 101 9.68 -6.93 -8.38
CA SER A 101 10.55 -5.84 -7.93
C SER A 101 9.77 -4.80 -7.10
N GLY A 102 9.16 -5.27 -6.00
CA GLY A 102 8.21 -4.56 -5.15
C GLY A 102 6.77 -4.61 -5.70
N SER A 103 5.79 -4.33 -4.84
CA SER A 103 4.36 -4.32 -5.21
C SER A 103 4.05 -3.34 -6.35
N GLN A 104 4.86 -2.28 -6.53
CA GLN A 104 4.65 -1.34 -7.63
C GLN A 104 4.77 -2.03 -9.00
N GLN A 105 5.69 -2.98 -9.16
CA GLN A 105 5.78 -3.77 -10.39
C GLN A 105 4.57 -4.72 -10.55
N ALA A 106 4.09 -5.30 -9.46
CA ALA A 106 2.89 -6.12 -9.50
C ALA A 106 1.67 -5.32 -9.95
N LEU A 107 1.47 -4.11 -9.41
CA LEU A 107 0.41 -3.19 -9.82
C LEU A 107 0.53 -2.77 -11.28
N ASP A 108 1.75 -2.45 -11.74
CA ASP A 108 2.02 -2.14 -13.15
C ASP A 108 1.69 -3.32 -14.06
N THR A 109 2.08 -4.54 -13.65
CA THR A 109 1.76 -5.77 -14.39
C THR A 109 0.25 -5.99 -14.48
N VAL A 110 -0.50 -5.77 -13.39
CA VAL A 110 -1.98 -5.82 -13.39
C VAL A 110 -2.54 -4.82 -14.39
N GLY A 111 -2.10 -3.56 -14.34
CA GLY A 111 -2.50 -2.55 -15.32
C GLY A 111 -2.24 -3.01 -16.75
N LYS A 112 -1.05 -3.56 -17.01
CA LYS A 112 -0.63 -4.01 -18.34
C LYS A 112 -1.47 -5.16 -18.91
N ILE A 113 -1.93 -6.08 -18.05
CA ILE A 113 -2.70 -7.25 -18.53
C ILE A 113 -4.20 -7.02 -18.65
N PHE A 114 -4.75 -6.03 -17.91
CA PHE A 114 -6.20 -5.83 -17.86
C PHE A 114 -6.68 -4.53 -18.47
N LEU A 115 -5.83 -3.50 -18.62
CA LEU A 115 -6.28 -2.15 -18.96
C LEU A 115 -5.83 -1.73 -20.37
N ASN A 116 -6.80 -1.37 -21.20
CA ASN A 116 -6.60 -0.52 -22.35
C ASN A 116 -6.93 0.94 -21.98
N PRO A 117 -6.49 1.94 -22.78
CA PRO A 117 -6.92 3.31 -22.61
C PRO A 117 -8.45 3.43 -22.54
N GLY A 118 -8.98 4.09 -21.50
CA GLY A 118 -10.40 4.26 -21.28
C GLY A 118 -11.11 3.11 -20.55
N ASP A 119 -10.46 1.96 -20.34
CA ASP A 119 -11.03 0.88 -19.52
C ASP A 119 -11.25 1.34 -18.06
N THR A 120 -12.28 0.79 -17.42
CA THR A 120 -12.66 1.14 -16.05
C THR A 120 -12.11 0.14 -15.03
N ALA A 121 -11.56 0.66 -13.94
CA ALA A 121 -11.22 -0.12 -12.75
C ALA A 121 -11.88 0.51 -11.50
N VAL A 122 -12.38 -0.35 -10.60
CA VAL A 122 -13.02 0.08 -9.36
C VAL A 122 -12.00 0.05 -8.23
N VAL A 123 -11.95 1.10 -7.41
CA VAL A 123 -10.99 1.25 -6.31
C VAL A 123 -11.69 1.74 -5.04
N GLY A 124 -11.10 1.53 -3.87
CA GLY A 124 -11.58 2.17 -2.64
C GLY A 124 -11.45 3.70 -2.69
N LEU A 125 -12.26 4.40 -1.93
CA LEU A 125 -12.23 5.86 -1.81
C LEU A 125 -12.24 6.26 -0.32
N PRO A 126 -11.09 6.68 0.25
CA PRO A 126 -9.76 6.85 -0.37
C PRO A 126 -9.02 5.52 -0.65
N THR A 127 -7.97 5.56 -1.50
CA THR A 127 -7.14 4.39 -1.78
C THR A 127 -5.65 4.73 -1.93
N TYR A 128 -4.82 3.70 -2.08
CA TYR A 128 -3.36 3.85 -2.18
C TYR A 128 -2.94 4.58 -3.45
N LEU A 129 -2.22 5.69 -3.29
CA LEU A 129 -1.75 6.53 -4.40
C LEU A 129 -0.86 5.77 -5.41
N GLY A 130 -0.08 4.78 -4.94
CA GLY A 130 0.74 3.96 -5.85
C GLY A 130 -0.10 3.10 -6.79
N GLY A 131 -1.25 2.59 -6.34
CA GLY A 131 -2.23 1.90 -7.18
C GLY A 131 -2.90 2.86 -8.16
N ILE A 132 -3.37 4.02 -7.67
CA ILE A 132 -3.93 5.08 -8.53
C ILE A 132 -2.98 5.41 -9.69
N ASN A 133 -1.71 5.68 -9.37
CA ASN A 133 -0.72 6.07 -10.38
C ASN A 133 -0.37 4.94 -11.34
N ALA A 134 -0.30 3.68 -10.84
CA ALA A 134 -0.06 2.52 -11.69
C ALA A 134 -1.16 2.35 -12.74
N PHE A 135 -2.44 2.43 -12.33
CA PHE A 135 -3.57 2.23 -13.24
C PHE A 135 -3.80 3.43 -14.17
N ARG A 136 -3.61 4.66 -13.66
CA ARG A 136 -3.64 5.88 -14.51
C ARG A 136 -2.55 5.89 -15.57
N SER A 137 -1.41 5.23 -15.36
CA SER A 137 -0.38 5.10 -16.39
C SER A 137 -0.82 4.28 -17.59
N TYR A 138 -1.88 3.49 -17.45
CA TYR A 138 -2.57 2.78 -18.54
C TYR A 138 -3.83 3.52 -19.03
N GLU A 139 -3.99 4.79 -18.65
CA GLU A 139 -5.11 5.65 -19.05
C GLU A 139 -6.49 5.11 -18.61
N ALA A 140 -6.52 4.38 -17.49
CA ALA A 140 -7.75 3.83 -16.94
C ALA A 140 -8.63 4.91 -16.31
N ASN A 141 -9.94 4.72 -16.44
CA ASN A 141 -10.95 5.42 -15.65
C ASN A 141 -11.07 4.74 -14.28
N LEU A 142 -10.74 5.48 -13.21
CA LEU A 142 -10.83 4.96 -11.86
C LEU A 142 -12.12 5.42 -11.18
N VAL A 143 -12.92 4.47 -10.75
CA VAL A 143 -14.18 4.71 -10.06
C VAL A 143 -14.04 4.38 -8.59
N GLY A 144 -14.24 5.38 -7.72
CA GLY A 144 -14.09 5.26 -6.28
C GLY A 144 -15.33 4.73 -5.58
N ILE A 145 -15.17 3.78 -4.68
CA ILE A 145 -16.22 3.27 -3.79
C ILE A 145 -15.92 3.72 -2.36
N PRO A 146 -16.85 4.39 -1.67
CA PRO A 146 -16.62 4.90 -0.34
C PRO A 146 -16.27 3.80 0.66
N LEU A 147 -15.42 4.18 1.63
CA LEU A 147 -15.07 3.36 2.77
C LEU A 147 -15.76 3.87 4.04
N ASP A 148 -16.11 2.93 4.91
CA ASP A 148 -16.48 3.20 6.30
C ASP A 148 -15.44 2.59 7.28
N LYS A 149 -15.79 2.49 8.56
CA LYS A 149 -14.93 1.87 9.58
C LYS A 149 -14.56 0.41 9.30
N ASP A 150 -15.31 -0.28 8.47
CA ASP A 150 -15.14 -1.68 8.08
C ASP A 150 -14.62 -1.83 6.63
N GLY A 151 -14.03 -0.77 6.05
CA GLY A 151 -13.47 -0.76 4.70
C GLY A 151 -14.50 -0.48 3.61
N MET A 152 -14.30 -1.01 2.40
CA MET A 152 -15.15 -0.75 1.25
C MET A 152 -16.62 -1.13 1.54
N ILE A 153 -17.56 -0.21 1.25
CA ILE A 153 -18.98 -0.42 1.42
C ILE A 153 -19.48 -1.27 0.24
N ILE A 154 -19.82 -2.52 0.54
CA ILE A 154 -20.11 -3.54 -0.49
C ILE A 154 -21.41 -3.23 -1.25
N ASP A 155 -22.42 -2.74 -0.57
CA ASP A 155 -23.70 -2.37 -1.20
C ASP A 155 -23.50 -1.20 -2.18
N ALA A 156 -22.69 -0.19 -1.83
CA ALA A 156 -22.31 0.91 -2.73
C ALA A 156 -21.47 0.43 -3.93
N LEU A 157 -20.61 -0.58 -3.73
CA LEU A 157 -19.87 -1.22 -4.83
C LEU A 157 -20.83 -1.85 -5.84
N GLU A 158 -21.78 -2.63 -5.37
CA GLU A 158 -22.73 -3.35 -6.24
C GLU A 158 -23.61 -2.36 -7.02
N GLU A 159 -24.14 -1.33 -6.33
CA GLU A 159 -24.92 -0.25 -6.98
C GLU A 159 -24.09 0.43 -8.08
N LYS A 160 -22.83 0.79 -7.79
CA LYS A 160 -21.96 1.46 -8.76
C LYS A 160 -21.62 0.56 -9.95
N ILE A 161 -21.42 -0.75 -9.75
CA ILE A 161 -21.22 -1.69 -10.88
C ILE A 161 -22.47 -1.72 -11.75
N LYS A 162 -23.67 -1.79 -11.16
CA LYS A 162 -24.95 -1.75 -11.91
C LYS A 162 -25.14 -0.45 -12.71
N GLU A 163 -24.74 0.69 -12.15
CA GLU A 163 -24.75 1.97 -12.87
C GLU A 163 -23.80 1.96 -14.07
N LEU A 164 -22.55 1.54 -13.86
CA LEU A 164 -21.54 1.44 -14.92
C LEU A 164 -22.00 0.54 -16.07
N LEU A 165 -22.59 -0.62 -15.75
CA LEU A 165 -23.10 -1.54 -16.77
C LEU A 165 -24.24 -0.94 -17.59
N LYS A 166 -25.15 -0.14 -16.97
CA LYS A 166 -26.20 0.59 -17.70
C LYS A 166 -25.62 1.61 -18.69
N GLU A 167 -24.47 2.19 -18.35
CA GLU A 167 -23.74 3.14 -19.18
C GLU A 167 -22.79 2.45 -20.19
N ASN A 168 -22.84 1.13 -20.31
CA ASN A 168 -21.97 0.28 -21.12
C ASN A 168 -20.48 0.32 -20.73
N PHE A 169 -20.17 0.66 -19.48
CA PHE A 169 -18.84 0.53 -18.91
C PHE A 169 -18.75 -0.77 -18.09
N THR A 170 -17.93 -1.71 -18.55
CA THR A 170 -17.67 -2.94 -17.79
C THR A 170 -16.35 -2.79 -17.04
N PRO A 171 -16.34 -2.76 -15.69
CA PRO A 171 -15.09 -2.74 -14.93
C PRO A 171 -14.25 -3.97 -15.23
N LYS A 172 -12.93 -3.84 -15.22
CA LYS A 172 -11.99 -4.95 -15.42
C LYS A 172 -11.66 -5.66 -14.11
N PHE A 173 -11.49 -4.90 -13.05
CA PHE A 173 -11.17 -5.43 -11.74
C PHE A 173 -11.59 -4.49 -10.61
N ILE A 174 -11.62 -5.04 -9.40
CA ILE A 174 -11.77 -4.30 -8.14
C ILE A 174 -10.43 -4.32 -7.42
N TYR A 175 -9.84 -3.15 -7.14
CA TYR A 175 -8.62 -3.02 -6.33
C TYR A 175 -8.98 -2.72 -4.88
N ALA A 176 -8.52 -3.55 -3.97
CA ALA A 176 -8.79 -3.45 -2.55
C ALA A 176 -7.51 -3.59 -1.70
N VAL A 177 -7.40 -2.77 -0.65
CA VAL A 177 -6.43 -2.90 0.44
C VAL A 177 -7.19 -3.26 1.70
N PRO A 178 -7.48 -4.55 1.96
CA PRO A 178 -8.49 -4.94 2.94
C PRO A 178 -8.01 -4.90 4.39
N THR A 179 -6.69 -4.84 4.64
CA THR A 179 -6.12 -4.94 5.99
C THR A 179 -5.20 -3.75 6.27
N PHE A 180 -5.52 -2.97 7.33
CA PHE A 180 -4.83 -1.73 7.68
C PHE A 180 -4.67 -0.81 6.48
N GLN A 181 -5.79 -0.56 5.83
CA GLN A 181 -5.92 0.14 4.55
C GLN A 181 -5.09 1.44 4.51
N ASN A 182 -4.41 1.66 3.42
CA ASN A 182 -3.70 2.92 3.17
C ASN A 182 -4.56 3.82 2.26
N PRO A 183 -5.08 4.95 2.78
CA PRO A 183 -4.63 5.66 3.99
C PRO A 183 -5.49 5.45 5.25
N ALA A 184 -6.67 4.80 5.17
CA ALA A 184 -7.71 4.85 6.21
C ALA A 184 -7.39 4.07 7.50
N GLY A 185 -6.45 3.11 7.48
CA GLY A 185 -6.07 2.30 8.64
C GLY A 185 -7.12 1.26 9.06
N VAL A 186 -8.23 1.14 8.33
CA VAL A 186 -9.34 0.23 8.62
C VAL A 186 -9.06 -1.21 8.20
N VAL A 187 -9.85 -2.15 8.74
CA VAL A 187 -9.76 -3.58 8.42
C VAL A 187 -11.11 -4.08 7.94
N MET A 188 -11.15 -4.64 6.76
CA MET A 188 -12.35 -5.24 6.19
C MET A 188 -12.63 -6.58 6.90
N PRO A 189 -13.82 -6.77 7.53
CA PRO A 189 -14.17 -8.01 8.18
C PRO A 189 -14.41 -9.14 7.17
N GLU A 190 -14.30 -10.38 7.64
CA GLU A 190 -14.43 -11.57 6.80
C GLU A 190 -15.75 -11.61 6.01
N SER A 191 -16.85 -11.18 6.62
CA SER A 191 -18.16 -11.15 5.96
C SER A 191 -18.18 -10.26 4.70
N ARG A 192 -17.50 -9.10 4.75
CA ARG A 192 -17.37 -8.23 3.57
C ARG A 192 -16.42 -8.80 2.52
N ARG A 193 -15.35 -9.51 2.95
CA ARG A 193 -14.41 -10.17 2.02
C ARG A 193 -15.14 -11.26 1.21
N LYS A 194 -15.99 -12.05 1.85
CA LYS A 194 -16.83 -13.06 1.18
C LYS A 194 -17.82 -12.43 0.20
N LYS A 195 -18.55 -11.40 0.63
CA LYS A 195 -19.46 -10.67 -0.26
C LYS A 195 -18.75 -10.04 -1.47
N LEU A 196 -17.51 -9.57 -1.30
CA LEU A 196 -16.71 -9.05 -2.41
C LEU A 196 -16.39 -10.14 -3.45
N ILE A 197 -16.12 -11.37 -3.00
CA ILE A 197 -15.97 -12.54 -3.87
C ILE A 197 -17.28 -12.82 -4.63
N ASP A 198 -18.42 -12.83 -3.92
CA ASP A 198 -19.74 -13.07 -4.53
C ASP A 198 -20.03 -12.05 -5.66
N ILE A 199 -19.77 -10.77 -5.42
CA ILE A 199 -19.90 -9.71 -6.45
C ILE A 199 -18.94 -9.97 -7.61
N ALA A 200 -17.68 -10.31 -7.34
CA ALA A 200 -16.72 -10.58 -8.40
C ALA A 200 -17.15 -11.77 -9.27
N LYS A 201 -17.76 -12.80 -8.69
CA LYS A 201 -18.36 -13.93 -9.44
C LYS A 201 -19.56 -13.48 -10.27
N GLU A 202 -20.51 -12.77 -9.67
CA GLU A 202 -21.75 -12.33 -10.32
C GLU A 202 -21.48 -11.45 -11.54
N TYR A 203 -20.54 -10.50 -11.42
CA TYR A 203 -20.22 -9.54 -12.47
C TYR A 203 -19.00 -9.89 -13.31
N ASN A 204 -18.46 -11.09 -13.16
CA ASN A 204 -17.27 -11.60 -13.88
C ASN A 204 -16.06 -10.67 -13.79
N LEU A 205 -15.70 -10.25 -12.56
CA LEU A 205 -14.60 -9.36 -12.26
C LEU A 205 -13.41 -10.09 -11.64
N VAL A 206 -12.23 -9.50 -11.75
CA VAL A 206 -11.04 -9.88 -10.99
C VAL A 206 -10.93 -9.01 -9.74
N ILE A 207 -10.46 -9.56 -8.65
CA ILE A 207 -10.09 -8.81 -7.44
C ILE A 207 -8.56 -8.71 -7.37
N VAL A 208 -8.06 -7.49 -7.21
CA VAL A 208 -6.65 -7.22 -6.93
C VAL A 208 -6.54 -6.86 -5.45
N GLU A 209 -6.10 -7.83 -4.66
CA GLU A 209 -5.92 -7.69 -3.21
C GLU A 209 -4.49 -7.27 -2.90
N ASP A 210 -4.29 -6.03 -2.42
CA ASP A 210 -2.99 -5.50 -2.01
C ASP A 210 -2.87 -5.55 -0.48
N ASP A 211 -1.99 -6.39 0.03
CA ASP A 211 -1.83 -6.67 1.46
C ASP A 211 -0.40 -6.46 1.97
N PRO A 212 0.07 -5.21 2.05
CA PRO A 212 1.41 -4.92 2.56
C PRO A 212 1.49 -4.85 4.09
N TYR A 213 0.36 -4.82 4.82
CA TYR A 213 0.32 -4.47 6.23
C TYR A 213 -0.23 -5.53 7.16
N SER A 214 -0.86 -6.61 6.71
CA SER A 214 -1.56 -7.59 7.55
C SER A 214 -0.70 -8.20 8.66
N LYS A 215 0.61 -8.25 8.47
CA LYS A 215 1.55 -8.74 9.48
C LYS A 215 1.89 -7.69 10.56
N LEU A 216 1.63 -6.40 10.32
CA LEU A 216 1.84 -5.31 11.28
C LEU A 216 0.60 -5.10 12.15
N ARG A 217 0.26 -6.11 12.95
CA ARG A 217 -0.96 -6.16 13.76
C ARG A 217 -0.65 -5.92 15.23
N PHE A 218 -1.45 -5.04 15.89
CA PHE A 218 -1.23 -4.67 17.29
C PHE A 218 -2.34 -5.19 18.20
N ASP A 219 -3.59 -4.87 17.91
CA ASP A 219 -4.73 -5.07 18.81
C ASP A 219 -5.91 -5.81 18.16
N SER A 220 -5.76 -6.32 16.94
CA SER A 220 -6.83 -7.05 16.25
C SER A 220 -6.53 -8.54 16.10
N SER A 221 -7.58 -9.34 15.97
CA SER A 221 -7.47 -10.74 15.55
C SER A 221 -7.02 -10.85 14.09
N HIS A 222 -6.53 -12.01 13.72
CA HIS A 222 -6.22 -12.31 12.31
C HIS A 222 -7.53 -12.39 11.51
N VAL A 223 -7.55 -11.72 10.34
CA VAL A 223 -8.60 -11.87 9.34
C VAL A 223 -7.97 -12.50 8.12
N LYS A 224 -8.52 -13.62 7.64
CA LYS A 224 -8.04 -14.30 6.43
C LYS A 224 -8.10 -13.35 5.24
N PRO A 225 -7.09 -13.33 4.35
CA PRO A 225 -7.15 -12.53 3.13
C PRO A 225 -8.34 -12.90 2.24
N ILE A 226 -8.72 -12.00 1.31
CA ILE A 226 -9.79 -12.26 0.34
C ILE A 226 -9.46 -13.52 -0.47
N LYS A 227 -8.20 -13.66 -0.88
CA LYS A 227 -7.67 -14.82 -1.62
C LYS A 227 -7.96 -16.16 -0.94
N ALA A 228 -8.06 -16.19 0.38
CA ALA A 228 -8.38 -17.42 1.13
C ALA A 228 -9.82 -17.94 0.91
N PHE A 229 -10.68 -17.12 0.31
CA PHE A 229 -12.08 -17.47 -0.01
C PHE A 229 -12.31 -17.63 -1.53
N ASP A 230 -11.24 -17.53 -2.33
CA ASP A 230 -11.29 -17.58 -3.78
C ASP A 230 -11.23 -19.03 -4.28
N ASP A 231 -12.37 -19.57 -4.66
CA ASP A 231 -12.52 -20.92 -5.22
C ASP A 231 -12.53 -20.98 -6.76
N GLU A 232 -12.60 -19.81 -7.44
CA GLU A 232 -12.62 -19.71 -8.90
C GLU A 232 -11.33 -19.13 -9.52
N GLY A 233 -10.34 -18.79 -8.70
CA GLY A 233 -9.07 -18.24 -9.18
C GLY A 233 -9.14 -16.78 -9.65
N ARG A 234 -10.11 -15.99 -9.16
CA ARG A 234 -10.37 -14.59 -9.53
C ARG A 234 -9.55 -13.58 -8.76
N VAL A 235 -8.90 -13.96 -7.67
CA VAL A 235 -8.15 -13.03 -6.82
C VAL A 235 -6.66 -13.08 -7.15
N ILE A 236 -6.08 -11.93 -7.48
CA ILE A 236 -4.64 -11.69 -7.48
C ILE A 236 -4.28 -11.09 -6.12
N TYR A 237 -3.73 -11.91 -5.24
CA TYR A 237 -3.18 -11.45 -3.96
C TYR A 237 -1.76 -10.93 -4.17
N MET A 238 -1.43 -9.78 -3.59
CA MET A 238 -0.06 -9.26 -3.60
C MET A 238 0.36 -8.82 -2.20
N SER A 239 1.63 -9.06 -1.88
CA SER A 239 2.22 -8.59 -0.64
C SER A 239 3.72 -8.30 -0.82
N THR A 240 4.39 -7.76 0.22
CA THR A 240 5.73 -7.20 0.07
C THR A 240 6.60 -7.39 1.31
N PHE A 241 7.90 -7.56 1.10
CA PHE A 241 8.90 -7.48 2.15
C PHE A 241 9.21 -6.05 2.61
N SER A 242 8.71 -5.04 1.91
CA SER A 242 9.03 -3.63 2.20
C SER A 242 8.63 -3.17 3.60
N LYS A 243 7.61 -3.79 4.20
CA LYS A 243 7.09 -3.38 5.52
C LYS A 243 7.47 -4.35 6.63
N ILE A 244 7.89 -5.55 6.28
CA ILE A 244 8.21 -6.64 7.21
C ILE A 244 9.69 -7.05 7.19
N LEU A 245 10.51 -6.49 6.28
CA LEU A 245 11.96 -6.73 6.23
C LEU A 245 12.70 -5.44 5.85
N SER A 246 12.70 -5.06 4.57
CA SER A 246 13.37 -3.85 4.10
C SER A 246 12.77 -3.34 2.79
N PRO A 247 12.41 -2.04 2.70
CA PRO A 247 11.92 -1.45 1.45
C PRO A 247 13.03 -1.33 0.40
N GLY A 248 14.29 -1.25 0.81
CA GLY A 248 15.45 -1.18 -0.08
C GLY A 248 15.68 -2.47 -0.89
N PHE A 249 15.17 -3.61 -0.44
CA PHE A 249 15.25 -4.88 -1.17
C PHE A 249 14.45 -4.88 -2.46
N ARG A 250 13.46 -4.00 -2.57
CA ARG A 250 12.55 -3.98 -3.72
C ARG A 250 12.01 -5.38 -4.04
N LEU A 251 11.52 -6.09 -3.02
CA LEU A 251 11.05 -7.46 -3.11
C LEU A 251 9.59 -7.56 -2.67
N ALA A 252 8.77 -8.19 -3.52
CA ALA A 252 7.36 -8.46 -3.28
C ALA A 252 6.97 -9.74 -4.02
N TRP A 253 5.73 -10.18 -3.84
CA TRP A 253 5.19 -11.35 -4.54
C TRP A 253 3.71 -11.20 -4.85
N THR A 254 3.25 -11.95 -5.83
CA THR A 254 1.83 -12.17 -6.11
C THR A 254 1.49 -13.65 -6.00
N ILE A 255 0.25 -13.95 -5.63
CA ILE A 255 -0.33 -15.29 -5.64
C ILE A 255 -1.64 -15.24 -6.43
N ALA A 256 -1.73 -16.00 -7.51
CA ALA A 256 -2.89 -16.03 -8.37
C ALA A 256 -3.13 -17.46 -8.91
N SER A 257 -4.21 -17.65 -9.67
CA SER A 257 -4.39 -18.90 -10.44
C SER A 257 -3.23 -19.12 -11.41
N GLU A 258 -2.96 -20.34 -11.81
CA GLU A 258 -1.87 -20.66 -12.74
C GLU A 258 -1.99 -19.90 -14.08
N GLU A 259 -3.22 -19.71 -14.57
CA GLU A 259 -3.48 -18.96 -15.79
C GLU A 259 -3.06 -17.49 -15.64
N LEU A 260 -3.49 -16.82 -14.57
CA LEU A 260 -3.11 -15.43 -14.29
C LEU A 260 -1.60 -15.31 -14.03
N THR A 261 -1.03 -16.24 -13.26
CA THR A 261 0.41 -16.32 -12.98
C THR A 261 1.21 -16.42 -14.27
N ARG A 262 0.81 -17.31 -15.20
CA ARG A 262 1.45 -17.46 -16.51
C ARG A 262 1.38 -16.16 -17.32
N LYS A 263 0.23 -15.49 -17.35
CA LYS A 263 0.05 -14.23 -18.09
C LYS A 263 0.89 -13.11 -17.49
N MET A 264 0.90 -12.98 -16.17
CA MET A 264 1.73 -12.01 -15.45
C MET A 264 3.23 -12.25 -15.67
N THR A 265 3.67 -13.52 -15.69
CA THR A 265 5.06 -13.89 -15.96
C THR A 265 5.50 -13.42 -17.35
N ILE A 266 4.68 -13.65 -18.39
CA ILE A 266 4.97 -13.20 -19.76
C ILE A 266 5.11 -11.66 -19.80
N CYS A 267 4.22 -10.94 -19.12
CA CYS A 267 4.30 -9.47 -19.07
C CYS A 267 5.54 -8.99 -18.30
N LYS A 268 5.90 -9.67 -17.22
CA LYS A 268 7.09 -9.38 -16.43
C LYS A 268 8.39 -9.58 -17.21
N GLN A 269 8.46 -10.58 -18.10
CA GLN A 269 9.63 -10.79 -18.95
C GLN A 269 10.00 -9.55 -19.77
N ALA A 270 8.99 -8.81 -20.23
CA ALA A 270 9.20 -7.57 -20.99
C ALA A 270 9.52 -6.35 -20.10
N LEU A 271 9.37 -6.46 -18.77
CA LEU A 271 9.62 -5.35 -17.84
C LEU A 271 11.04 -5.38 -17.25
N ASP A 272 11.46 -6.50 -16.69
CA ASP A 272 12.73 -6.61 -15.96
C ASP A 272 13.45 -7.96 -16.13
N LEU A 273 12.94 -8.83 -17.01
CA LEU A 273 13.42 -10.19 -17.25
C LEU A 273 13.33 -11.08 -15.97
N CYS A 274 13.95 -10.68 -14.89
CA CYS A 274 13.88 -11.32 -13.57
C CYS A 274 14.12 -10.30 -12.46
N THR A 275 13.49 -10.52 -11.30
CA THR A 275 13.78 -9.75 -10.09
C THR A 275 15.17 -10.12 -9.54
N ASN A 276 15.85 -9.19 -8.89
CA ASN A 276 17.20 -9.37 -8.33
C ASN A 276 17.33 -10.71 -7.57
N THR A 277 18.11 -11.64 -8.14
CA THR A 277 18.26 -13.01 -7.65
C THR A 277 18.95 -13.06 -6.30
N PHE A 278 19.99 -12.25 -6.10
CA PHE A 278 20.74 -12.19 -4.84
C PHE A 278 19.84 -11.83 -3.65
N VAL A 279 18.99 -10.82 -3.81
CA VAL A 279 18.04 -10.40 -2.76
C VAL A 279 17.00 -11.47 -2.48
N GLN A 280 16.60 -12.25 -3.49
CA GLN A 280 15.69 -13.38 -3.30
C GLN A 280 16.28 -14.48 -2.44
N PHE A 281 17.56 -14.83 -2.64
CA PHE A 281 18.27 -15.78 -1.78
C PHE A 281 18.39 -15.28 -0.34
N ILE A 282 18.68 -13.99 -0.13
CA ILE A 282 18.73 -13.39 1.21
C ILE A 282 17.38 -13.50 1.91
N ALA A 283 16.28 -13.14 1.21
CA ALA A 283 14.94 -13.21 1.78
C ALA A 283 14.52 -14.66 2.10
N ASN A 284 14.87 -15.61 1.23
CA ASN A 284 14.63 -17.03 1.46
C ASN A 284 15.33 -17.55 2.72
N GLU A 285 16.61 -17.26 2.88
CA GLU A 285 17.37 -17.63 4.09
C GLU A 285 16.82 -16.95 5.35
N PHE A 286 16.37 -15.69 5.24
CA PHE A 286 15.75 -14.98 6.35
C PHE A 286 14.42 -15.61 6.77
N ILE A 287 13.65 -16.15 5.82
CA ILE A 287 12.43 -16.93 6.11
C ILE A 287 12.80 -18.29 6.74
N LYS A 288 13.71 -19.06 6.10
CA LYS A 288 14.06 -20.42 6.53
C LYS A 288 14.65 -20.47 7.93
N SER A 289 15.41 -19.46 8.32
CA SER A 289 15.98 -19.35 9.67
C SER A 289 14.94 -19.05 10.76
N GLY A 290 13.67 -18.75 10.40
CA GLY A 290 12.66 -18.28 11.34
C GLY A 290 12.83 -16.82 11.77
N SER A 291 13.88 -16.14 11.29
CA SER A 291 14.18 -14.76 11.68
C SER A 291 13.09 -13.78 11.26
N LEU A 292 12.37 -14.05 10.16
CA LEU A 292 11.32 -13.14 9.66
C LEU A 292 10.18 -12.98 10.67
N ASP A 293 9.72 -14.06 11.29
CA ASP A 293 8.61 -13.99 12.25
C ASP A 293 9.00 -13.24 13.52
N LEU A 294 10.20 -13.51 14.04
CA LEU A 294 10.76 -12.78 15.18
C LEU A 294 10.95 -11.30 14.87
N HIS A 295 11.36 -10.98 13.65
CA HIS A 295 11.55 -9.62 13.20
C HIS A 295 10.21 -8.86 13.09
N ILE A 296 9.17 -9.49 12.56
CA ILE A 296 7.81 -8.92 12.50
C ILE A 296 7.30 -8.60 13.92
N MET A 297 7.52 -9.50 14.89
CA MET A 297 7.15 -9.24 16.28
C MET A 297 7.84 -7.98 16.82
N LYS A 298 9.16 -7.85 16.63
CA LYS A 298 9.94 -6.66 17.04
C LYS A 298 9.42 -5.37 16.37
N ILE A 299 9.03 -5.41 15.10
CA ILE A 299 8.43 -4.26 14.41
C ILE A 299 7.10 -3.89 15.06
N CYS A 300 6.23 -4.86 15.35
CA CYS A 300 4.94 -4.62 16.00
C CYS A 300 5.11 -4.03 17.40
N GLU A 301 6.05 -4.56 18.20
CA GLU A 301 6.40 -4.02 19.51
C GLU A 301 6.93 -2.58 19.44
N MET A 302 7.65 -2.23 18.39
CA MET A 302 8.13 -0.86 18.14
C MET A 302 7.01 0.08 17.71
N TYR A 303 6.09 -0.35 16.85
CA TYR A 303 5.11 0.54 16.23
C TYR A 303 3.85 0.76 17.09
N LYS A 304 3.44 -0.22 17.89
CA LYS A 304 2.28 -0.10 18.77
C LYS A 304 2.38 1.11 19.75
N PRO A 305 3.49 1.29 20.51
CA PRO A 305 3.65 2.47 21.35
C PRO A 305 3.64 3.79 20.55
N LYS A 306 4.24 3.80 19.37
CA LYS A 306 4.27 5.00 18.50
C LYS A 306 2.87 5.42 18.06
N ARG A 307 2.04 4.45 17.65
CA ARG A 307 0.63 4.69 17.38
C ARG A 307 -0.09 5.28 18.60
N ASP A 308 0.12 4.69 19.77
CA ASP A 308 -0.55 5.14 21.01
C ASP A 308 -0.09 6.56 21.41
N ILE A 309 1.19 6.90 21.26
CA ILE A 309 1.71 8.25 21.45
C ILE A 309 1.02 9.24 20.51
N MET A 310 0.96 8.93 19.21
CA MET A 310 0.27 9.77 18.21
C MET A 310 -1.19 9.99 18.58
N MET A 311 -1.92 8.94 18.93
CA MET A 311 -3.35 9.03 19.29
C MET A 311 -3.57 9.86 20.55
N ASN A 312 -2.74 9.68 21.59
CA ASN A 312 -2.82 10.45 22.83
C ASN A 312 -2.46 11.92 22.60
N ALA A 313 -1.45 12.20 21.77
CA ALA A 313 -1.04 13.56 21.42
C ALA A 313 -2.13 14.28 20.57
N MET A 314 -2.79 13.58 19.63
CA MET A 314 -3.96 14.15 18.94
C MET A 314 -5.06 14.54 19.94
N LYS A 315 -5.43 13.63 20.86
CA LYS A 315 -6.44 13.92 21.89
C LYS A 315 -6.08 15.12 22.77
N LYS A 316 -4.78 15.36 22.99
CA LYS A 316 -4.28 16.45 23.84
C LYS A 316 -4.20 17.80 23.14
N TYR A 317 -3.85 17.80 21.85
CA TYR A 317 -3.47 19.02 21.14
C TYR A 317 -4.39 19.42 20.00
N PHE A 318 -5.18 18.49 19.44
CA PHE A 318 -6.13 18.85 18.38
C PHE A 318 -7.38 19.49 18.98
N PRO A 319 -7.93 20.52 18.35
CA PRO A 319 -9.24 21.06 18.73
C PRO A 319 -10.33 20.02 18.47
N ASP A 320 -11.47 20.17 19.14
CA ASP A 320 -12.63 19.30 18.95
C ASP A 320 -13.15 19.32 17.50
N GLY A 321 -13.89 18.27 17.10
CA GLY A 321 -14.53 18.16 15.79
C GLY A 321 -13.73 17.37 14.75
N TYR A 322 -12.52 16.88 15.05
CA TYR A 322 -11.85 15.93 14.17
C TYR A 322 -12.37 14.50 14.35
N ILE A 323 -12.27 13.71 13.28
CA ILE A 323 -12.61 12.30 13.27
C ILE A 323 -11.34 11.50 12.95
N CYS A 324 -11.01 10.54 13.80
CA CYS A 324 -9.91 9.61 13.58
C CYS A 324 -10.19 8.27 14.28
N ASN A 325 -10.17 7.18 13.53
CA ASN A 325 -10.23 5.84 14.11
C ASN A 325 -8.84 5.44 14.61
N LYS A 326 -8.76 4.82 15.80
CA LYS A 326 -7.50 4.25 16.30
C LYS A 326 -7.12 3.04 15.43
N PRO A 327 -6.01 3.08 14.67
CA PRO A 327 -5.60 1.93 13.85
C PRO A 327 -5.23 0.73 14.73
N ALA A 328 -5.75 -0.45 14.41
CA ALA A 328 -5.40 -1.69 15.11
C ALA A 328 -4.09 -2.33 14.62
N GLY A 329 -3.44 -1.70 13.65
CA GLY A 329 -2.19 -2.12 13.03
C GLY A 329 -1.73 -1.17 11.93
N GLY A 330 -0.82 -1.62 11.07
CA GLY A 330 -0.30 -0.84 9.96
C GLY A 330 0.65 0.27 10.36
N MET A 331 0.61 1.38 9.65
CA MET A 331 1.58 2.48 9.79
C MET A 331 0.93 3.87 9.78
N PHE A 332 -0.40 3.96 9.58
CA PHE A 332 -1.08 5.21 9.28
C PHE A 332 -2.30 5.45 10.16
N ALA A 333 -2.54 6.73 10.45
CA ALA A 333 -3.79 7.27 10.93
C ALA A 333 -4.40 8.19 9.86
N TRP A 334 -5.70 8.09 9.66
CA TRP A 334 -6.47 8.94 8.77
C TRP A 334 -7.31 9.89 9.61
N VAL A 335 -7.07 11.18 9.42
CA VAL A 335 -7.74 12.23 10.18
C VAL A 335 -8.62 13.03 9.24
N THR A 336 -9.88 13.21 9.62
CA THR A 336 -10.82 14.08 8.93
C THR A 336 -11.12 15.29 9.82
N LEU A 337 -10.90 16.48 9.32
CA LEU A 337 -11.11 17.75 10.01
C LEU A 337 -12.54 18.29 9.75
N PRO A 338 -13.01 19.31 10.50
CA PRO A 338 -14.24 20.03 10.19
C PRO A 338 -14.30 20.52 8.74
N GLU A 339 -15.51 20.75 8.23
CA GLU A 339 -15.76 21.03 6.78
C GLU A 339 -15.09 22.30 6.27
N GLU A 340 -14.85 23.23 7.15
CA GLU A 340 -14.25 24.53 6.84
C GLU A 340 -12.76 24.46 6.48
N ILE A 341 -12.06 23.33 6.80
CA ILE A 341 -10.64 23.20 6.61
C ILE A 341 -10.31 22.40 5.35
N ASP A 342 -9.62 23.02 4.38
CA ASP A 342 -8.96 22.33 3.29
C ASP A 342 -7.51 21.99 3.68
N THR A 343 -7.22 20.67 3.78
CA THR A 343 -5.92 20.16 4.22
C THR A 343 -4.80 20.37 3.19
N GLU A 344 -5.12 20.55 1.90
CA GLU A 344 -4.14 20.89 0.88
C GLU A 344 -3.67 22.35 1.05
N ILE A 345 -4.60 23.26 1.27
CA ILE A 345 -4.28 24.68 1.54
C ILE A 345 -3.57 24.82 2.88
N MET A 346 -4.02 24.13 3.92
CA MET A 346 -3.43 24.16 5.25
C MET A 346 -1.99 23.61 5.26
N PHE A 347 -1.61 22.77 4.30
CA PHE A 347 -0.28 22.16 4.25
C PHE A 347 0.86 23.18 4.25
N LEU A 348 0.71 24.31 3.54
CA LEU A 348 1.73 25.35 3.51
C LEU A 348 1.95 26.02 4.89
N ASP A 349 0.90 26.15 5.68
CA ASP A 349 1.02 26.68 7.04
C ASP A 349 1.62 25.65 8.00
N ALA A 350 1.30 24.37 7.82
CA ALA A 350 1.95 23.27 8.55
C ALA A 350 3.47 23.21 8.28
N LEU A 351 3.90 23.45 7.04
CA LEU A 351 5.34 23.52 6.71
C LEU A 351 6.05 24.69 7.39
N LYS A 352 5.40 25.88 7.52
CA LYS A 352 5.97 27.01 8.25
C LYS A 352 6.17 26.64 9.74
N GLU A 353 5.26 25.85 10.30
CA GLU A 353 5.36 25.33 11.68
C GLU A 353 6.19 24.04 11.77
N LYS A 354 6.97 23.71 10.71
CA LYS A 354 7.92 22.58 10.67
C LYS A 354 7.25 21.21 10.92
N VAL A 355 6.06 20.99 10.39
CA VAL A 355 5.38 19.69 10.40
C VAL A 355 4.81 19.39 9.01
N ALA A 356 4.92 18.13 8.54
CA ALA A 356 4.45 17.71 7.24
C ALA A 356 3.57 16.47 7.32
N TYR A 357 2.49 16.43 6.53
CA TYR A 357 1.56 15.31 6.36
C TYR A 357 1.23 15.11 4.87
N VAL A 358 0.38 14.15 4.51
CA VAL A 358 -0.16 14.05 3.15
C VAL A 358 -1.64 14.43 3.17
N HIS A 359 -2.02 15.44 2.38
CA HIS A 359 -3.41 15.86 2.26
C HIS A 359 -4.28 14.79 1.59
N GLY A 360 -5.57 14.74 1.93
CA GLY A 360 -6.44 13.64 1.55
C GLY A 360 -6.78 13.56 0.07
N LYS A 361 -6.79 14.69 -0.64
CA LYS A 361 -7.07 14.73 -2.09
C LYS A 361 -6.15 13.79 -2.88
N ALA A 362 -4.90 13.60 -2.45
CA ALA A 362 -3.94 12.70 -3.08
C ALA A 362 -4.41 11.24 -3.15
N PHE A 363 -5.32 10.82 -2.27
CA PHE A 363 -5.82 9.46 -2.16
C PHE A 363 -7.22 9.28 -2.76
N CYS A 364 -7.82 10.33 -3.29
CA CYS A 364 -9.18 10.33 -3.81
C CYS A 364 -9.20 10.49 -5.32
N VAL A 365 -9.78 9.53 -6.02
CA VAL A 365 -9.82 9.52 -7.49
C VAL A 365 -10.87 10.45 -8.07
N ASP A 366 -11.84 10.88 -7.25
CA ASP A 366 -12.96 11.78 -7.57
C ASP A 366 -12.69 13.25 -7.23
N GLY A 367 -11.49 13.57 -6.71
CA GLY A 367 -11.15 14.92 -6.24
C GLY A 367 -11.65 15.26 -4.84
N GLY A 368 -12.30 14.31 -4.15
CA GLY A 368 -12.72 14.43 -2.75
C GLY A 368 -11.55 14.44 -1.76
N GLY A 369 -11.84 14.26 -0.47
CA GLY A 369 -10.83 14.14 0.61
C GLY A 369 -10.20 15.47 1.05
N GLY A 370 -10.74 16.62 0.63
CA GLY A 370 -10.15 17.93 0.91
C GLY A 370 -9.94 18.24 2.40
N ARG A 371 -10.83 17.74 3.27
CA ARG A 371 -10.73 17.93 4.73
C ARG A 371 -9.97 16.82 5.46
N SER A 372 -9.43 15.85 4.74
CA SER A 372 -8.74 14.70 5.36
C SER A 372 -7.24 14.75 5.16
N MET A 373 -6.50 14.06 6.02
CA MET A 373 -5.05 13.90 5.90
C MET A 373 -4.60 12.54 6.43
N ARG A 374 -3.50 12.02 5.85
CA ARG A 374 -2.82 10.82 6.33
C ARG A 374 -1.61 11.20 7.17
N LEU A 375 -1.51 10.59 8.35
CA LEU A 375 -0.39 10.71 9.27
C LEU A 375 0.32 9.36 9.42
N ASN A 376 1.64 9.34 9.34
CA ASN A 376 2.47 8.17 9.56
C ASN A 376 3.04 8.19 10.98
N PHE A 377 2.89 7.08 11.72
CA PHE A 377 3.44 6.95 13.07
C PHE A 377 4.68 6.04 13.15
N SER A 378 5.05 5.36 12.07
CA SER A 378 6.15 4.37 12.12
C SER A 378 7.54 5.00 12.14
N TYR A 379 7.77 6.07 11.38
CA TYR A 379 9.09 6.61 11.07
C TYR A 379 9.68 7.51 12.16
N SER A 380 8.95 8.54 12.58
CA SER A 380 9.40 9.57 13.53
C SER A 380 9.72 8.99 14.92
N THR A 381 10.58 9.65 15.71
CA THR A 381 10.81 9.26 17.12
C THR A 381 9.56 9.53 17.96
N ASN A 382 9.54 9.04 19.21
CA ASN A 382 8.41 9.27 20.12
C ASN A 382 8.22 10.77 20.40
N GLU A 383 9.33 11.47 20.63
CA GLU A 383 9.37 12.92 20.88
C GLU A 383 8.90 13.71 19.66
N GLN A 384 9.35 13.30 18.46
CA GLN A 384 8.91 13.90 17.21
C GLN A 384 7.41 13.68 16.95
N LEU A 385 6.86 12.52 17.31
CA LEU A 385 5.42 12.27 17.18
C LEU A 385 4.61 13.22 18.06
N GLU A 386 4.98 13.39 19.34
CA GLU A 386 4.29 14.30 20.25
C GLU A 386 4.42 15.76 19.78
N GLU A 387 5.64 16.20 19.45
CA GLU A 387 5.90 17.56 18.96
C GLU A 387 5.18 17.84 17.62
N GLY A 388 5.19 16.88 16.69
CA GLY A 388 4.48 17.01 15.41
C GLY A 388 2.97 17.18 15.60
N MET A 389 2.36 16.42 16.51
CA MET A 389 0.94 16.58 16.85
C MET A 389 0.64 17.92 17.50
N LYS A 390 1.51 18.41 18.37
CA LYS A 390 1.38 19.72 19.00
C LYS A 390 1.42 20.85 17.96
N ARG A 391 2.39 20.84 17.05
CA ARG A 391 2.52 21.82 15.96
C ARG A 391 1.29 21.76 15.05
N LEU A 392 0.90 20.57 14.64
CA LEU A 392 -0.26 20.39 13.76
C LEU A 392 -1.57 20.83 14.42
N GLY A 393 -1.76 20.53 15.70
CA GLY A 393 -2.90 21.00 16.49
C GLY A 393 -2.98 22.52 16.53
N ALA A 394 -1.86 23.21 16.73
CA ALA A 394 -1.81 24.68 16.73
C ALA A 394 -2.18 25.27 15.35
N VAL A 395 -1.74 24.63 14.24
CA VAL A 395 -2.11 25.04 12.89
C VAL A 395 -3.62 24.89 12.66
N ILE A 396 -4.19 23.76 13.09
CA ILE A 396 -5.64 23.49 12.94
C ILE A 396 -6.44 24.51 13.75
N ASP A 397 -6.09 24.75 15.02
CA ASP A 397 -6.76 25.72 15.91
C ASP A 397 -6.73 27.13 15.33
N LYS A 398 -5.57 27.56 14.82
CA LYS A 398 -5.44 28.85 14.13
C LYS A 398 -6.35 28.97 12.90
N LYS A 399 -6.47 27.93 12.11
CA LYS A 399 -7.36 27.90 10.93
C LYS A 399 -8.82 28.02 11.33
N LEU A 400 -9.26 27.26 12.33
CA LEU A 400 -10.64 27.32 12.81
C LEU A 400 -10.98 28.73 13.34
N LYS A 401 -10.09 29.38 14.10
CA LYS A 401 -10.30 30.74 14.62
C LYS A 401 -10.43 31.80 13.53
N VAL A 402 -9.69 31.66 12.41
CA VAL A 402 -9.78 32.61 11.28
C VAL A 402 -11.09 32.40 10.51
N LEU A 403 -11.62 31.18 10.44
CA LEU A 403 -12.87 30.87 9.72
C LEU A 403 -14.14 31.22 10.54
N CYS A 404 -14.00 31.42 11.85
CA CYS A 404 -15.08 31.86 12.75
C CYS A 404 -15.18 33.39 12.88
N GLN A 405 -14.27 34.16 12.26
CA GLN A 405 -14.29 35.64 12.18
C GLN A 405 -14.84 36.12 10.84
#